data_b00511c3b956ecd2f3f862b3038b09d5
#
_entry.id   b00511c3b956ecd2f3f862b3038b09d5
#
_cell.length_a   1.000
_cell.length_b   1.000
_cell.length_c   1.000
_cell.angle_alpha   90.00
_cell.angle_beta   90.00
_cell.angle_gamma   90.00
#
_symmetry.space_group_name_H-M   'P 1'
#
loop_
_entity.id
_entity.type
_entity.pdbx_description
1 polymer ?
#
loop_
_entity_poly.entity_id
_entity_poly.type
_entity_poly.pdbx_seq_one_letter_code
_entity_poly.pdbx_strand_id
1 'polypeptide(L)'
;METEKLFYKDPFLTEFTATVLDCQPGKNGYIVTLDRTAFYPEGGGQPADHGTLDGIAVTDVHEKSGVVLHNVEAAVEIGKTVVGSIDWARRFDHM
;
A
#
# COMPACT_ATOMS: atom_id res chain seq x y z
N MET A 1 -13.96 -9.06 3.52
CA MET A 1 -13.26 -8.08 4.35
C MET A 1 -12.66 -6.99 3.48
N GLU A 2 -12.86 -5.74 3.85
CA GLU A 2 -12.33 -4.62 3.08
C GLU A 2 -11.16 -3.97 3.81
N THR A 3 -10.20 -3.46 3.04
CA THR A 3 -9.12 -2.65 3.59
C THR A 3 -9.67 -1.27 3.95
N GLU A 4 -9.36 -0.78 5.13
CA GLU A 4 -9.70 0.59 5.50
C GLU A 4 -8.85 1.55 4.64
N LYS A 5 -9.53 2.44 3.92
CA LYS A 5 -8.88 3.32 2.95
C LYS A 5 -8.64 4.69 3.55
N LEU A 6 -7.46 4.88 4.14
CA LEU A 6 -7.08 6.13 4.81
C LEU A 6 -6.97 7.30 3.82
N PHE A 7 -6.67 7.01 2.56
CA PHE A 7 -6.53 8.05 1.54
C PHE A 7 -7.84 8.79 1.25
N TYR A 8 -8.99 8.22 1.57
CA TYR A 8 -10.27 8.94 1.46
C TYR A 8 -10.50 9.87 2.64
N LYS A 9 -9.91 9.56 3.80
CA LYS A 9 -10.06 10.38 5.01
C LYS A 9 -9.05 11.52 5.03
N ASP A 10 -7.83 11.27 4.59
CA ASP A 10 -6.76 12.25 4.59
C ASP A 10 -5.86 12.03 3.37
N PRO A 11 -6.13 12.73 2.24
CA PRO A 11 -5.34 12.57 1.03
C PRO A 11 -3.91 13.10 1.13
N PHE A 12 -3.60 13.83 2.20
CA PHE A 12 -2.25 14.37 2.44
C PHE A 12 -1.45 13.55 3.43
N LEU A 13 -1.99 12.42 3.88
CA LEU A 13 -1.29 11.53 4.81
C LEU A 13 -0.09 10.90 4.11
N THR A 14 1.11 11.12 4.68
CA THR A 14 2.36 10.62 4.09
C THR A 14 2.91 9.39 4.80
N GLU A 15 2.46 9.13 6.02
CA GLU A 15 2.93 8.01 6.84
C GLU A 15 1.78 7.45 7.65
N PHE A 16 1.74 6.13 7.79
CA PHE A 16 0.70 5.47 8.57
C PHE A 16 1.23 4.15 9.13
N THR A 17 0.53 3.61 10.13
CA THR A 17 0.81 2.27 10.64
C THR A 17 -0.33 1.34 10.27
N ALA A 18 -0.01 0.08 10.04
CA ALA A 18 -1.01 -0.94 9.70
C ALA A 18 -0.53 -2.31 10.15
N THR A 19 -1.46 -3.25 10.26
CA THR A 19 -1.15 -4.64 10.59
C THR A 19 -1.19 -5.47 9.32
N VAL A 20 -0.18 -6.31 9.12
CA VAL A 20 -0.12 -7.22 7.98
C VAL A 20 -1.11 -8.36 8.19
N LEU A 21 -2.11 -8.45 7.32
CA LEU A 21 -3.12 -9.51 7.37
C LEU A 21 -2.71 -10.73 6.55
N ASP A 22 -1.98 -10.51 5.46
CA ASP A 22 -1.55 -11.58 4.56
C ASP A 22 -0.30 -11.13 3.81
N CYS A 23 0.52 -12.11 3.40
CA CYS A 23 1.70 -11.88 2.59
C CYS A 23 1.91 -13.10 1.71
N GLN A 24 1.74 -12.95 0.40
CA GLN A 24 1.82 -14.03 -0.57
C GLN A 24 2.93 -13.76 -1.57
N PRO A 25 3.61 -14.79 -2.08
CA PRO A 25 4.57 -14.58 -3.15
C PRO A 25 3.86 -14.07 -4.40
N GLY A 26 4.43 -13.04 -5.00
CA GLY A 26 3.94 -12.44 -6.22
C GLY A 26 4.90 -12.64 -7.37
N LYS A 27 4.60 -12.02 -8.51
CA LYS A 27 5.36 -12.19 -9.73
C LYS A 27 6.79 -11.64 -9.62
N ASN A 28 6.93 -10.48 -8.98
CA ASN A 28 8.22 -9.78 -8.84
C ASN A 28 8.45 -9.37 -7.39
N GLY A 29 8.13 -10.25 -6.46
CA GLY A 29 8.25 -9.96 -5.03
C GLY A 29 7.11 -10.58 -4.26
N TYR A 30 6.46 -9.79 -3.41
CA TYR A 30 5.37 -10.28 -2.56
C TYR A 30 4.18 -9.36 -2.63
N ILE A 31 3.00 -9.93 -2.39
CA ILE A 31 1.74 -9.17 -2.32
C ILE A 31 1.29 -9.15 -0.87
N VAL A 32 1.20 -7.95 -0.30
CA VAL A 32 0.86 -7.73 1.11
C VAL A 32 -0.52 -7.13 1.24
N THR A 33 -1.34 -7.72 2.09
CA THR A 33 -2.65 -7.19 2.47
C THR A 33 -2.54 -6.60 3.87
N LEU A 34 -2.99 -5.36 4.02
CA LEU A 34 -2.98 -4.64 5.29
C LEU A 34 -4.41 -4.42 5.77
N ASP A 35 -4.60 -4.23 7.08
CA ASP A 35 -5.92 -3.89 7.63
C ASP A 35 -6.37 -2.49 7.22
N ARG A 36 -5.41 -1.59 6.98
CA ARG A 36 -5.66 -0.23 6.49
C ARG A 36 -4.49 0.22 5.61
N THR A 37 -4.74 1.21 4.76
CA THR A 37 -3.68 1.75 3.91
C THR A 37 -3.96 3.19 3.51
N ALA A 38 -2.89 3.98 3.39
CA ALA A 38 -2.93 5.30 2.77
C ALA A 38 -2.39 5.27 1.33
N PHE A 39 -1.93 4.11 0.84
CA PHE A 39 -1.49 3.97 -0.55
C PHE A 39 -2.71 3.94 -1.48
N TYR A 40 -2.77 4.90 -2.40
CA TYR A 40 -3.84 4.97 -3.38
C TYR A 40 -3.60 3.92 -4.47
N PRO A 41 -4.56 3.02 -4.73
CA PRO A 41 -4.37 1.99 -5.74
C PRO A 41 -4.48 2.55 -7.16
N GLU A 42 -3.87 1.85 -8.11
CA GLU A 42 -3.98 2.19 -9.51
C GLU A 42 -5.44 2.02 -9.99
N GLY A 43 -5.87 2.95 -10.86
CA GLY A 43 -7.22 2.88 -11.44
C GLY A 43 -7.59 4.18 -12.12
N GLY A 44 -8.58 4.13 -13.00
CA GLY A 44 -9.12 5.31 -13.68
C GLY A 44 -8.09 6.13 -14.45
N GLY A 45 -7.01 5.51 -14.94
CA GLY A 45 -5.93 6.19 -15.64
C GLY A 45 -4.89 6.81 -14.72
N GLN A 46 -5.04 6.64 -13.40
CA GLN A 46 -4.08 7.14 -12.41
C GLN A 46 -3.12 6.02 -12.02
N PRO A 47 -1.80 6.26 -11.99
CA PRO A 47 -0.87 5.27 -11.47
C PRO A 47 -1.00 5.13 -9.96
N ALA A 48 -0.59 3.97 -9.44
CA ALA A 48 -0.59 3.71 -8.02
C ALA A 48 0.42 4.59 -7.28
N ASP A 49 0.15 4.87 -6.00
CA ASP A 49 1.15 5.45 -5.12
C ASP A 49 2.32 4.48 -4.96
N HIS A 50 3.50 5.02 -4.76
CA HIS A 50 4.68 4.25 -4.40
C HIS A 50 5.20 4.73 -3.04
N GLY A 51 6.11 3.98 -2.46
CA GLY A 51 6.70 4.31 -1.18
C GLY A 51 7.33 3.09 -0.55
N THR A 52 7.23 2.98 0.77
CA THR A 52 7.83 1.86 1.51
C THR A 52 6.88 1.33 2.58
N LEU A 53 7.08 0.05 2.92
CA LEU A 53 6.50 -0.58 4.11
C LEU A 53 7.69 -1.08 4.94
N ASP A 54 7.91 -0.49 6.12
CA ASP A 54 9.07 -0.78 6.96
C ASP A 54 10.40 -0.71 6.19
N GLY A 55 10.51 0.28 5.29
CA GLY A 55 11.70 0.46 4.47
C GLY A 55 11.76 -0.42 3.22
N ILE A 56 10.80 -1.33 3.04
CA ILE A 56 10.73 -2.20 1.86
C ILE A 56 9.95 -1.47 0.76
N ALA A 57 10.52 -1.40 -0.43
CA ALA A 57 9.90 -0.66 -1.53
C ALA A 57 8.54 -1.25 -1.92
N VAL A 58 7.53 -0.38 -2.02
CA VAL A 58 6.22 -0.69 -2.58
C VAL A 58 6.24 -0.27 -4.04
N THR A 59 6.16 -1.24 -4.95
CA THR A 59 6.34 -1.02 -6.37
C THR A 59 5.02 -0.86 -7.12
N ASP A 60 3.93 -1.34 -6.52
CA ASP A 60 2.60 -1.21 -7.14
C ASP A 60 1.52 -1.41 -6.08
N VAL A 61 0.33 -0.88 -6.34
CA VAL A 61 -0.82 -1.00 -5.45
C VAL A 61 -2.06 -1.20 -6.29
N HIS A 62 -2.83 -2.25 -5.99
CA HIS A 62 -4.08 -2.57 -6.70
C HIS A 62 -5.23 -2.75 -5.72
N GLU A 63 -6.44 -2.47 -6.16
CA GLU A 63 -7.64 -2.79 -5.39
C GLU A 63 -8.40 -3.91 -6.07
N LYS A 64 -8.83 -4.91 -5.29
CA LYS A 64 -9.65 -6.01 -5.78
C LYS A 64 -10.71 -6.33 -4.75
N SER A 65 -11.97 -6.18 -5.13
CA SER A 65 -13.14 -6.49 -4.26
C SER A 65 -13.06 -5.76 -2.91
N GLY A 66 -12.63 -4.50 -2.91
CA GLY A 66 -12.52 -3.69 -1.70
C GLY A 66 -11.24 -3.90 -0.90
N VAL A 67 -10.39 -4.83 -1.32
CA VAL A 67 -9.12 -5.13 -0.65
C VAL A 67 -7.98 -4.51 -1.45
N VAL A 68 -7.13 -3.73 -0.77
CA VAL A 68 -5.96 -3.10 -1.41
C VAL A 68 -4.76 -4.02 -1.25
N LEU A 69 -4.16 -4.38 -2.38
CA LEU A 69 -3.00 -5.28 -2.45
C LEU A 69 -1.76 -4.47 -2.79
N HIS A 70 -0.70 -4.66 -2.00
CA HIS A 70 0.55 -3.92 -2.14
C HIS A 70 1.64 -4.85 -2.66
N ASN A 71 2.24 -4.52 -3.80
CA ASN A 71 3.40 -5.26 -4.30
C ASN A 71 4.65 -4.70 -3.66
N VAL A 72 5.40 -5.54 -2.96
CA VAL A 72 6.61 -5.15 -2.23
C VAL A 72 7.77 -6.04 -2.66
N GLU A 73 9.00 -5.55 -2.50
CA GLU A 73 10.20 -6.25 -2.97
C GLU A 73 10.66 -7.38 -2.05
N ALA A 74 10.20 -7.42 -0.81
CA ALA A 74 10.60 -8.43 0.17
C ALA A 74 9.41 -8.84 1.03
N ALA A 75 9.48 -10.04 1.59
CA ALA A 75 8.42 -10.56 2.46
C ALA A 75 8.32 -9.78 3.77
N VAL A 76 7.09 -9.63 4.26
CA VAL A 76 6.82 -9.10 5.60
C VAL A 76 6.09 -10.14 6.40
N GLU A 77 6.23 -10.07 7.72
CA GLU A 77 5.63 -11.05 8.62
C GLU A 77 4.14 -10.77 8.84
N ILE A 78 3.32 -11.81 8.68
CA ILE A 78 1.87 -11.71 8.92
C ILE A 78 1.65 -11.45 10.42
N GLY A 79 0.76 -10.50 10.73
CA GLY A 79 0.47 -10.10 12.09
C GLY A 79 1.35 -8.98 12.63
N LYS A 80 2.40 -8.62 11.89
CA LYS A 80 3.30 -7.55 12.28
C LYS A 80 2.67 -6.19 12.02
N THR A 81 2.94 -5.22 12.90
CA THR A 81 2.61 -3.82 12.66
C THR A 81 3.75 -3.20 11.85
N VAL A 82 3.40 -2.62 10.71
CA VAL A 82 4.37 -2.01 9.80
C VAL A 82 4.08 -0.52 9.64
N VAL A 83 5.11 0.24 9.29
CA VAL A 83 4.99 1.67 8.98
C VAL A 83 5.04 1.84 7.47
N GLY A 84 3.97 2.39 6.91
CA GLY A 84 3.91 2.75 5.49
C GLY A 84 4.30 4.19 5.30
N SER A 85 5.15 4.46 4.33
CA SER A 85 5.58 5.81 3.96
C SER A 85 5.34 6.00 2.47
N ILE A 86 4.57 7.03 2.13
CA ILE A 86 4.18 7.28 0.74
C ILE A 86 5.18 8.22 0.08
N ASP A 87 5.52 7.92 -1.17
CA ASP A 87 6.33 8.83 -1.99
C ASP A 87 5.45 10.03 -2.35
N TRP A 88 5.52 11.05 -1.51
CA TRP A 88 4.68 12.23 -1.61
C TRP A 88 4.95 13.03 -2.89
N ALA A 89 6.20 13.09 -3.31
CA ALA A 89 6.55 13.80 -4.55
C ALA A 89 5.85 13.18 -5.76
N ARG A 90 5.80 11.85 -5.82
CA ARG A 90 5.12 11.13 -6.88
C ARG A 90 3.61 11.38 -6.85
N ARG A 91 3.00 11.30 -5.67
CA ARG A 91 1.56 11.56 -5.51
C ARG A 91 1.21 12.98 -5.94
N PHE A 92 2.02 13.95 -5.52
CA PHE A 92 1.80 15.36 -5.84
C PHE A 92 1.80 15.60 -7.34
N ASP A 93 2.69 14.96 -8.09
CA ASP A 93 2.78 15.08 -9.54
C ASP A 93 1.55 14.54 -10.27
N HIS A 94 0.76 13.68 -9.60
CA HIS A 94 -0.42 13.05 -10.19
C HIS A 94 -1.74 13.59 -9.61
N MET A 95 -1.68 14.58 -8.79
CA MET A 95 -2.87 15.29 -8.31
C MET A 95 -3.26 16.43 -9.28
#